data_843dd74d5f8a12ec15450d9ea0b34a0b
#
_entry.id   843dd74d5f8a12ec15450d9ea0b34a0b
#
_cell.length_a   1.000
_cell.length_b   1.000
_cell.length_c   1.000
_cell.angle_alpha   90.00
_cell.angle_beta   90.00
_cell.angle_gamma   90.00
#
_symmetry.space_group_name_H-M   'P 1'
#
loop_
_entity.id
_entity.type
_entity.pdbx_description
1 polymer ?
#
loop_
_entity_poly.entity_id
_entity_poly.type
_entity_poly.pdbx_seq_one_letter_code
_entity_poly.pdbx_strand_id
1 'polypeptide(L)'
;MNLKDGVRTAENKVSSETLRLSAFVQDFGNSLVDRLESYEDIINLEIGDTGLSRAKTMEREFDIRQLYVKYEGDNPTGTQKDRIAFAQLYDALRREYKVVSLATCGNYGVAVALAAQLAGITCKIYIPESYKTDRIGEMILLNAEIIRLPGSYEDVVKKSSEIALDKGWYDANPGGTNTPIQISAYSQIAFEIFEDLGDAPKYCAVPVSNGTLIAGIFRGFVNLYKRGKTSRIPKMIAASSTHKNPIIESFIQNLDYCRDLDPQKIRETKYNEPLINWHSFDGNEALYALRESGGEAFNISDAKLKQMTTLLLKKEGYRILPAATAGLIALLELDKELNFEPDRFIAILTAKN
;
A
#
# COMPACT_ATOMS: atom_id res chain seq x y z
N MET A 1 -17.94 -15.11 -19.26
CA MET A 1 -17.91 -13.73 -18.76
C MET A 1 -17.41 -12.84 -19.88
N ASN A 2 -18.08 -11.77 -20.18
CA ASN A 2 -17.83 -11.01 -21.41
C ASN A 2 -16.71 -9.99 -21.18
N LEU A 3 -15.70 -9.92 -22.06
CA LEU A 3 -14.69 -8.86 -22.12
C LEU A 3 -15.26 -7.44 -21.94
N LYS A 4 -16.54 -7.25 -22.31
CA LYS A 4 -17.27 -5.98 -22.16
C LYS A 4 -17.54 -5.57 -20.70
N ASP A 5 -17.61 -6.50 -19.75
CA ASP A 5 -17.90 -6.16 -18.35
C ASP A 5 -16.64 -5.65 -17.62
N GLY A 6 -15.44 -6.17 -17.97
CA GLY A 6 -14.16 -5.68 -17.47
C GLY A 6 -13.86 -4.26 -17.93
N VAL A 7 -14.12 -3.95 -19.19
CA VAL A 7 -13.95 -2.60 -19.74
C VAL A 7 -14.87 -1.60 -19.01
N ARG A 8 -16.16 -1.90 -18.83
CA ARG A 8 -17.09 -1.03 -18.09
C ARG A 8 -16.68 -0.78 -16.63
N THR A 9 -16.10 -1.75 -15.97
CA THR A 9 -15.64 -1.59 -14.59
C THR A 9 -14.41 -0.70 -14.53
N ALA A 10 -13.49 -0.82 -15.48
CA ALA A 10 -12.35 0.07 -15.64
C ALA A 10 -12.80 1.51 -15.99
N GLU A 11 -13.79 1.69 -16.89
CA GLU A 11 -14.37 2.99 -17.28
C GLU A 11 -14.83 3.84 -16.07
N ASN A 12 -15.25 3.21 -14.99
CA ASN A 12 -15.68 3.90 -13.77
C ASN A 12 -14.51 4.30 -12.84
N LYS A 13 -13.29 3.88 -13.17
CA LYS A 13 -12.11 4.05 -12.29
C LYS A 13 -11.02 4.92 -12.89
N VAL A 14 -10.93 4.96 -14.20
CA VAL A 14 -9.86 5.64 -14.93
C VAL A 14 -10.44 6.54 -16.03
N SER A 15 -9.64 7.44 -16.54
CA SER A 15 -10.03 8.40 -17.57
C SER A 15 -10.27 7.73 -18.93
N SER A 16 -11.02 8.41 -19.81
CA SER A 16 -11.22 7.94 -21.20
C SER A 16 -9.90 7.89 -21.99
N GLU A 17 -8.96 8.78 -21.67
CA GLU A 17 -7.62 8.77 -22.27
C GLU A 17 -6.85 7.51 -21.89
N THR A 18 -6.90 7.12 -20.61
CA THR A 18 -6.31 5.87 -20.12
C THR A 18 -6.87 4.65 -20.84
N LEU A 19 -8.18 4.61 -21.12
CA LEU A 19 -8.78 3.51 -21.88
C LEU A 19 -8.29 3.47 -23.33
N ARG A 20 -8.06 4.62 -23.95
CA ARG A 20 -7.48 4.71 -25.30
C ARG A 20 -6.04 4.20 -25.30
N LEU A 21 -5.22 4.63 -24.34
CA LEU A 21 -3.84 4.13 -24.18
C LEU A 21 -3.81 2.62 -23.90
N SER A 22 -4.73 2.13 -23.04
CA SER A 22 -4.86 0.70 -22.76
C SER A 22 -5.15 -0.12 -24.01
N ALA A 23 -6.03 0.34 -24.90
CA ALA A 23 -6.30 -0.32 -26.15
C ALA A 23 -5.04 -0.41 -27.03
N PHE A 24 -4.22 0.63 -27.04
CA PHE A 24 -2.92 0.64 -27.75
C PHE A 24 -1.92 -0.33 -27.11
N VAL A 25 -1.83 -0.37 -25.78
CA VAL A 25 -0.96 -1.31 -25.04
C VAL A 25 -1.32 -2.77 -25.35
N GLN A 26 -2.60 -3.08 -25.51
CA GLN A 26 -3.10 -4.44 -25.76
C GLN A 26 -2.95 -4.89 -27.22
N ASP A 27 -2.74 -3.97 -28.15
CA ASP A 27 -2.52 -4.29 -29.55
C ASP A 27 -1.09 -4.79 -29.79
N PHE A 28 -0.95 -6.09 -30.07
CA PHE A 28 0.33 -6.73 -30.37
C PHE A 28 0.92 -6.34 -31.73
N GLY A 29 0.20 -5.58 -32.55
CA GLY A 29 0.74 -4.96 -33.76
C GLY A 29 1.70 -3.81 -33.46
N ASN A 30 1.60 -3.22 -32.27
CA ASN A 30 2.51 -2.18 -31.80
C ASN A 30 3.79 -2.78 -31.22
N SER A 31 4.91 -2.05 -31.37
CA SER A 31 6.19 -2.48 -30.79
C SER A 31 6.11 -2.55 -29.25
N LEU A 32 6.98 -3.38 -28.63
CA LEU A 32 7.04 -3.45 -27.17
C LEU A 32 7.42 -2.09 -26.58
N VAL A 33 8.28 -1.32 -27.21
CA VAL A 33 8.71 0.01 -26.76
C VAL A 33 7.51 0.96 -26.71
N ASP A 34 6.75 1.07 -27.79
CA ASP A 34 5.59 1.97 -27.88
C ASP A 34 4.50 1.57 -26.87
N ARG A 35 4.31 0.27 -26.66
CA ARG A 35 3.38 -0.27 -25.65
C ARG A 35 3.82 0.06 -24.23
N LEU A 36 5.12 0.01 -23.94
CA LEU A 36 5.69 0.39 -22.63
C LEU A 36 5.54 1.89 -22.38
N GLU A 37 5.85 2.73 -23.37
CA GLU A 37 5.66 4.18 -23.28
C GLU A 37 4.18 4.52 -23.00
N SER A 38 3.26 3.90 -23.74
CA SER A 38 1.82 4.10 -23.50
C SER A 38 1.36 3.61 -22.12
N TYR A 39 1.94 2.54 -21.57
CA TYR A 39 1.62 2.09 -20.23
C TYR A 39 2.24 2.99 -19.14
N GLU A 40 3.40 3.56 -19.40
CA GLU A 40 4.02 4.59 -18.53
C GLU A 40 3.16 5.87 -18.51
N ASP A 41 2.59 6.27 -19.65
CA ASP A 41 1.63 7.38 -19.71
C ASP A 41 0.37 7.09 -18.89
N ILE A 42 -0.14 5.85 -18.89
CA ILE A 42 -1.24 5.42 -18.01
C ILE A 42 -0.84 5.62 -16.52
N ILE A 43 0.36 5.19 -16.14
CA ILE A 43 0.86 5.38 -14.77
C ILE A 43 0.91 6.86 -14.42
N ASN A 44 1.48 7.69 -15.28
CA ASN A 44 1.62 9.13 -15.07
C ASN A 44 0.28 9.86 -14.99
N LEU A 45 -0.76 9.39 -15.68
CA LEU A 45 -2.10 9.98 -15.65
C LEU A 45 -2.92 9.58 -14.43
N GLU A 46 -2.75 8.38 -13.92
CA GLU A 46 -3.69 7.78 -12.97
C GLU A 46 -3.09 7.50 -11.58
N ILE A 47 -1.77 7.31 -11.48
CA ILE A 47 -1.17 6.76 -10.27
C ILE A 47 -0.28 7.79 -9.59
N GLY A 48 -0.49 7.96 -8.29
CA GLY A 48 0.28 8.91 -7.52
C GLY A 48 -0.28 10.32 -7.58
N ASP A 49 0.57 11.30 -7.34
CA ASP A 49 0.21 12.72 -7.22
C ASP A 49 -1.02 12.94 -6.31
N THR A 50 -1.07 12.12 -5.25
CA THR A 50 -2.19 12.11 -4.30
C THR A 50 -2.13 13.31 -3.37
N GLY A 51 -3.30 13.76 -2.89
CA GLY A 51 -3.39 14.98 -2.09
C GLY A 51 -2.56 14.95 -0.80
N LEU A 52 -1.78 16.02 -0.56
CA LEU A 52 -1.18 16.32 0.73
C LEU A 52 -1.90 17.55 1.33
N SER A 53 -2.64 17.34 2.40
CA SER A 53 -3.48 18.40 3.01
C SER A 53 -3.09 18.65 4.46
N ARG A 54 -3.11 19.91 4.86
CA ARG A 54 -2.92 20.29 6.26
C ARG A 54 -4.23 20.08 7.04
N ALA A 55 -4.21 19.20 8.03
CA ALA A 55 -5.37 18.81 8.85
C ALA A 55 -5.66 19.84 9.95
N LYS A 56 -6.02 21.08 9.57
CA LYS A 56 -6.17 22.24 10.49
C LYS A 56 -7.19 22.02 11.60
N THR A 57 -8.22 21.23 11.37
CA THR A 57 -9.23 20.95 12.37
C THR A 57 -8.71 19.93 13.40
N MET A 58 -7.97 18.94 12.93
CA MET A 58 -7.28 17.98 13.80
C MET A 58 -6.17 18.65 14.61
N GLU A 59 -5.44 19.60 14.02
CA GLU A 59 -4.43 20.39 14.75
C GLU A 59 -5.04 21.09 15.98
N ARG A 60 -6.23 21.67 15.83
CA ARG A 60 -6.94 22.35 16.93
C ARG A 60 -7.53 21.37 17.95
N GLU A 61 -7.98 20.20 17.50
CA GLU A 61 -8.56 19.17 18.37
C GLU A 61 -7.51 18.52 19.27
N PHE A 62 -6.27 18.37 18.78
CA PHE A 62 -5.17 17.67 19.48
C PHE A 62 -4.05 18.59 19.95
N ASP A 63 -4.17 19.90 19.74
CA ASP A 63 -3.15 20.92 20.07
C ASP A 63 -1.76 20.66 19.44
N ILE A 64 -1.74 20.01 18.28
CA ILE A 64 -0.56 19.78 17.46
C ILE A 64 -0.49 20.82 16.34
N ARG A 65 0.71 21.16 15.85
CA ARG A 65 0.88 22.12 14.76
C ARG A 65 1.52 21.48 13.54
N GLN A 66 1.18 21.98 12.35
CA GLN A 66 1.71 21.54 11.07
C GLN A 66 1.52 20.02 10.84
N LEU A 67 0.33 19.52 11.18
CA LEU A 67 -0.09 18.16 10.88
C LEU A 67 -0.62 18.08 9.45
N TYR A 68 0.02 17.25 8.63
CA TYR A 68 -0.39 16.96 7.27
C TYR A 68 -0.85 15.51 7.13
N VAL A 69 -1.78 15.29 6.22
CA VAL A 69 -2.22 13.95 5.82
C VAL A 69 -1.95 13.76 4.32
N LYS A 70 -1.26 12.68 3.98
CA LYS A 70 -1.07 12.20 2.61
C LYS A 70 -2.15 11.18 2.33
N TYR A 71 -3.08 11.51 1.42
CA TYR A 71 -4.29 10.71 1.21
C TYR A 71 -4.17 9.79 -0.01
N GLU A 72 -3.75 8.58 0.20
CA GLU A 72 -3.59 7.56 -0.85
C GLU A 72 -4.93 6.99 -1.38
N GLY A 73 -6.04 7.41 -0.82
CA GLY A 73 -7.38 7.08 -1.30
C GLY A 73 -7.75 7.75 -2.62
N ASP A 74 -6.95 8.68 -3.13
CA ASP A 74 -7.15 9.36 -4.42
C ASP A 74 -6.73 8.50 -5.61
N ASN A 75 -5.95 7.44 -5.42
CA ASN A 75 -5.62 6.48 -6.48
C ASN A 75 -6.89 5.76 -7.03
N PRO A 76 -6.87 5.22 -8.25
CA PRO A 76 -8.07 4.70 -8.96
C PRO A 76 -8.89 3.65 -8.21
N THR A 77 -8.23 2.71 -7.51
CA THR A 77 -8.97 1.72 -6.69
C THR A 77 -9.19 2.19 -5.26
N GLY A 78 -8.74 3.42 -4.94
CA GLY A 78 -8.91 4.05 -3.65
C GLY A 78 -7.87 3.67 -2.61
N THR A 79 -6.69 3.25 -3.02
CA THR A 79 -5.66 2.80 -2.07
C THR A 79 -4.23 2.97 -2.62
N GLN A 80 -3.24 3.05 -1.71
CA GLN A 80 -1.82 3.03 -2.05
C GLN A 80 -1.39 1.78 -2.85
N LYS A 81 -2.23 0.72 -2.89
CA LYS A 81 -1.92 -0.52 -3.60
C LYS A 81 -1.83 -0.36 -5.10
N ASP A 82 -2.47 0.67 -5.63
CA ASP A 82 -2.37 1.00 -7.06
C ASP A 82 -0.92 1.27 -7.46
N ARG A 83 -0.13 1.96 -6.63
CA ARG A 83 1.27 2.27 -6.91
C ARG A 83 2.09 1.02 -7.19
N ILE A 84 2.02 0.02 -6.32
CA ILE A 84 2.78 -1.23 -6.51
C ILE A 84 2.19 -2.14 -7.58
N ALA A 85 0.87 -2.11 -7.78
CA ALA A 85 0.21 -2.89 -8.81
C ALA A 85 0.67 -2.44 -10.20
N PHE A 86 0.56 -1.15 -10.50
CA PHE A 86 0.91 -0.61 -11.81
C PHE A 86 2.41 -0.72 -12.10
N ALA A 87 3.28 -0.46 -11.11
CA ALA A 87 4.73 -0.63 -11.28
C ALA A 87 5.12 -2.08 -11.60
N GLN A 88 4.48 -3.07 -10.96
CA GLN A 88 4.74 -4.48 -11.23
C GLN A 88 4.18 -4.91 -12.60
N LEU A 89 3.02 -4.39 -13.01
CA LEU A 89 2.48 -4.69 -14.34
C LEU A 89 3.31 -4.05 -15.46
N TYR A 90 3.88 -2.86 -15.23
CA TYR A 90 4.88 -2.29 -16.13
C TYR A 90 6.10 -3.22 -16.27
N ASP A 91 6.65 -3.72 -15.15
CA ASP A 91 7.79 -4.65 -15.20
C ASP A 91 7.42 -6.00 -15.83
N ALA A 92 6.20 -6.51 -15.56
CA ALA A 92 5.69 -7.72 -16.18
C ALA A 92 5.56 -7.55 -17.71
N LEU A 93 5.03 -6.41 -18.17
CA LEU A 93 4.94 -6.07 -19.58
C LEU A 93 6.33 -5.96 -20.23
N ARG A 94 7.26 -5.25 -19.59
CA ARG A 94 8.65 -5.08 -20.02
C ARG A 94 9.40 -6.40 -20.17
N ARG A 95 9.11 -7.36 -19.29
CA ARG A 95 9.67 -8.71 -19.30
C ARG A 95 8.82 -9.70 -20.09
N GLU A 96 7.81 -9.21 -20.81
CA GLU A 96 6.92 -9.96 -21.69
C GLU A 96 6.14 -11.12 -21.03
N TYR A 97 5.90 -11.02 -19.74
CA TYR A 97 5.02 -11.97 -19.05
C TYR A 97 3.58 -11.86 -19.56
N LYS A 98 2.92 -13.01 -19.71
CA LYS A 98 1.51 -13.09 -20.14
C LYS A 98 0.53 -13.29 -18.98
N VAL A 99 1.05 -13.68 -17.83
CA VAL A 99 0.27 -13.97 -16.62
C VAL A 99 0.95 -13.35 -15.42
N VAL A 100 0.18 -12.62 -14.61
CA VAL A 100 0.55 -12.18 -13.26
C VAL A 100 -0.25 -12.99 -12.25
N SER A 101 0.40 -13.41 -11.16
CA SER A 101 -0.26 -14.13 -10.08
C SER A 101 0.13 -13.60 -8.71
N LEU A 102 -0.81 -13.64 -7.77
CA LEU A 102 -0.62 -13.21 -6.40
C LEU A 102 -1.68 -13.83 -5.48
N ALA A 103 -1.37 -13.88 -4.18
CA ALA A 103 -2.37 -14.14 -3.15
C ALA A 103 -2.78 -12.84 -2.47
N THR A 104 -4.10 -12.63 -2.35
CA THR A 104 -4.61 -11.41 -1.68
C THR A 104 -6.08 -11.56 -1.33
N CYS A 105 -6.49 -10.92 -0.26
CA CYS A 105 -7.87 -10.96 0.22
C CYS A 105 -8.65 -9.65 -0.06
N GLY A 106 -8.02 -8.59 -0.56
CA GLY A 106 -8.71 -7.30 -0.62
C GLY A 106 -8.14 -6.31 -1.63
N ASN A 107 -7.83 -5.12 -1.17
CA ASN A 107 -7.47 -3.95 -1.99
C ASN A 107 -6.34 -4.20 -3.00
N TYR A 108 -5.35 -5.00 -2.64
CA TYR A 108 -4.25 -5.29 -3.56
C TYR A 108 -4.71 -6.12 -4.78
N GLY A 109 -5.66 -7.04 -4.58
CA GLY A 109 -6.21 -7.83 -5.69
C GLY A 109 -6.97 -6.97 -6.70
N VAL A 110 -7.75 -6.00 -6.22
CA VAL A 110 -8.46 -5.06 -7.11
C VAL A 110 -7.47 -4.19 -7.88
N ALA A 111 -6.43 -3.69 -7.20
CA ALA A 111 -5.39 -2.88 -7.83
C ALA A 111 -4.64 -3.64 -8.94
N VAL A 112 -4.21 -4.88 -8.67
CA VAL A 112 -3.51 -5.71 -9.67
C VAL A 112 -4.47 -6.14 -10.79
N ALA A 113 -5.74 -6.43 -10.48
CA ALA A 113 -6.73 -6.76 -11.50
C ALA A 113 -6.96 -5.58 -12.47
N LEU A 114 -7.08 -4.34 -11.96
CA LEU A 114 -7.20 -3.14 -12.79
C LEU A 114 -5.95 -2.93 -13.65
N ALA A 115 -4.77 -2.94 -13.04
CA ALA A 115 -3.51 -2.75 -13.74
C ALA A 115 -3.28 -3.82 -14.83
N ALA A 116 -3.61 -5.09 -14.54
CA ALA A 116 -3.51 -6.20 -15.47
C ALA A 116 -4.52 -6.08 -16.64
N GLN A 117 -5.76 -5.67 -16.33
CA GLN A 117 -6.79 -5.39 -17.35
C GLN A 117 -6.31 -4.31 -18.32
N LEU A 118 -5.68 -3.24 -17.84
CA LEU A 118 -5.16 -2.16 -18.67
C LEU A 118 -3.91 -2.58 -19.48
N ALA A 119 -3.09 -3.47 -18.94
CA ALA A 119 -1.90 -4.01 -19.60
C ALA A 119 -2.20 -5.14 -20.60
N GLY A 120 -3.41 -5.72 -20.59
CA GLY A 120 -3.75 -6.92 -21.37
C GLY A 120 -3.04 -8.19 -20.88
N ILE A 121 -2.69 -8.25 -19.58
CA ILE A 121 -2.03 -9.39 -18.93
C ILE A 121 -3.08 -10.18 -18.15
N THR A 122 -3.08 -11.51 -18.25
CA THR A 122 -3.97 -12.36 -17.47
C THR A 122 -3.66 -12.28 -15.98
N CYS A 123 -4.66 -12.00 -15.14
CA CYS A 123 -4.51 -11.88 -13.71
C CYS A 123 -5.10 -13.10 -12.98
N LYS A 124 -4.27 -13.79 -12.17
CA LYS A 124 -4.70 -14.93 -11.34
C LYS A 124 -4.55 -14.57 -9.86
N ILE A 125 -5.66 -14.58 -9.13
CA ILE A 125 -5.71 -14.20 -7.73
C ILE A 125 -6.06 -15.41 -6.88
N TYR A 126 -5.16 -15.75 -5.97
CA TYR A 126 -5.33 -16.84 -5.01
C TYR A 126 -5.89 -16.30 -3.69
N ILE A 127 -6.93 -16.95 -3.16
CA ILE A 127 -7.62 -16.54 -1.94
C ILE A 127 -7.80 -17.77 -1.04
N PRO A 128 -7.60 -17.67 0.29
CA PRO A 128 -7.95 -18.77 1.20
C PRO A 128 -9.41 -19.20 1.06
N GLU A 129 -9.69 -20.51 1.11
CA GLU A 129 -11.06 -21.03 0.94
C GLU A 129 -12.05 -20.49 1.97
N SER A 130 -11.58 -20.30 3.21
CA SER A 130 -12.38 -19.80 4.33
C SER A 130 -12.65 -18.30 4.26
N TYR A 131 -11.92 -17.56 3.42
CA TYR A 131 -11.97 -16.09 3.42
C TYR A 131 -13.14 -15.57 2.59
N LYS A 132 -13.86 -14.59 3.15
CA LYS A 132 -14.98 -13.90 2.51
C LYS A 132 -14.67 -12.40 2.44
N THR A 133 -14.76 -11.83 1.25
CA THR A 133 -14.60 -10.40 1.03
C THR A 133 -15.54 -9.93 -0.09
N ASP A 134 -16.10 -8.75 0.08
CA ASP A 134 -16.96 -8.13 -0.94
C ASP A 134 -16.15 -7.67 -2.18
N ARG A 135 -14.82 -7.58 -2.05
CA ARG A 135 -13.92 -7.15 -3.14
C ARG A 135 -13.75 -8.19 -4.26
N ILE A 136 -14.11 -9.46 -4.02
CA ILE A 136 -14.02 -10.52 -5.05
C ILE A 136 -14.87 -10.18 -6.29
N GLY A 137 -16.07 -9.66 -6.09
CA GLY A 137 -16.94 -9.26 -7.19
C GLY A 137 -16.27 -8.23 -8.12
N GLU A 138 -15.57 -7.28 -7.54
CA GLU A 138 -14.83 -6.25 -8.27
C GLU A 138 -13.62 -6.82 -9.03
N MET A 139 -12.85 -7.72 -8.43
CA MET A 139 -11.74 -8.43 -9.09
C MET A 139 -12.24 -9.24 -10.30
N ILE A 140 -13.36 -9.95 -10.15
CA ILE A 140 -13.98 -10.71 -11.24
C ILE A 140 -14.46 -9.79 -12.36
N LEU A 141 -15.08 -8.65 -12.04
CA LEU A 141 -15.51 -7.65 -13.02
C LEU A 141 -14.32 -7.04 -13.79
N LEU A 142 -13.13 -7.03 -13.20
CA LEU A 142 -11.86 -6.64 -13.83
C LEU A 142 -11.14 -7.83 -14.53
N ASN A 143 -11.87 -8.91 -14.84
CA ASN A 143 -11.38 -10.10 -15.53
C ASN A 143 -10.30 -10.91 -14.80
N ALA A 144 -10.14 -10.75 -13.47
CA ALA A 144 -9.26 -11.61 -12.72
C ALA A 144 -9.86 -13.03 -12.53
N GLU A 145 -9.02 -14.03 -12.67
CA GLU A 145 -9.36 -15.42 -12.34
C GLU A 145 -9.15 -15.65 -10.84
N ILE A 146 -10.23 -15.97 -10.12
CA ILE A 146 -10.17 -16.23 -8.68
C ILE A 146 -9.98 -17.74 -8.42
N ILE A 147 -8.93 -18.08 -7.71
CA ILE A 147 -8.57 -19.48 -7.36
C ILE A 147 -8.56 -19.60 -5.84
N ARG A 148 -9.34 -20.53 -5.30
CA ARG A 148 -9.37 -20.78 -3.87
C ARG A 148 -8.42 -21.91 -3.50
N LEU A 149 -7.63 -21.67 -2.42
CA LEU A 149 -6.69 -22.63 -1.88
C LEU A 149 -6.93 -22.82 -0.37
N PRO A 150 -6.69 -24.03 0.18
CA PRO A 150 -6.73 -24.25 1.62
C PRO A 150 -5.55 -23.56 2.32
N GLY A 151 -5.72 -23.24 3.60
CA GLY A 151 -4.70 -22.64 4.45
C GLY A 151 -4.97 -21.20 4.85
N SER A 152 -4.03 -20.59 5.57
CA SER A 152 -4.02 -19.18 5.92
C SER A 152 -3.66 -18.31 4.72
N TYR A 153 -3.77 -16.98 4.88
CA TYR A 153 -3.31 -16.04 3.84
C TYR A 153 -1.83 -16.26 3.51
N GLU A 154 -0.99 -16.42 4.51
CA GLU A 154 0.45 -16.59 4.34
C GLU A 154 0.80 -17.94 3.67
N ASP A 155 0.04 -19.01 3.96
CA ASP A 155 0.19 -20.30 3.26
C ASP A 155 -0.15 -20.16 1.78
N VAL A 156 -1.23 -19.43 1.48
CA VAL A 156 -1.67 -19.18 0.11
C VAL A 156 -0.67 -18.29 -0.65
N VAL A 157 -0.06 -17.30 0.01
CA VAL A 157 1.04 -16.51 -0.57
C VAL A 157 2.20 -17.42 -0.98
N LYS A 158 2.70 -18.27 -0.07
CA LYS A 158 3.80 -19.21 -0.37
C LYS A 158 3.44 -20.12 -1.54
N LYS A 159 2.23 -20.70 -1.50
CA LYS A 159 1.78 -21.63 -2.55
C LYS A 159 1.61 -20.94 -3.90
N SER A 160 1.09 -19.74 -3.94
CA SER A 160 0.93 -18.96 -5.19
C SER A 160 2.29 -18.58 -5.80
N SER A 161 3.29 -18.26 -4.97
CA SER A 161 4.66 -17.99 -5.43
C SER A 161 5.33 -19.25 -6.02
N GLU A 162 5.15 -20.42 -5.39
CA GLU A 162 5.62 -21.70 -5.93
C GLU A 162 4.99 -22.00 -7.30
N ILE A 163 3.67 -21.78 -7.44
CA ILE A 163 2.95 -21.98 -8.70
C ILE A 163 3.44 -20.99 -9.76
N ALA A 164 3.67 -19.71 -9.39
CA ALA A 164 4.19 -18.71 -10.30
C ALA A 164 5.55 -19.11 -10.88
N LEU A 165 6.44 -19.59 -10.01
CA LEU A 165 7.77 -20.07 -10.41
C LEU A 165 7.67 -21.28 -11.34
N ASP A 166 6.88 -22.29 -11.00
CA ASP A 166 6.68 -23.53 -11.80
C ASP A 166 6.11 -23.22 -13.19
N LYS A 167 5.18 -22.26 -13.27
CA LYS A 167 4.49 -21.90 -14.51
C LYS A 167 5.19 -20.83 -15.32
N GLY A 168 6.27 -20.22 -14.82
CA GLY A 168 6.92 -19.09 -15.45
C GLY A 168 6.02 -17.85 -15.51
N TRP A 169 5.20 -17.62 -14.48
CA TRP A 169 4.34 -16.45 -14.35
C TRP A 169 5.03 -15.36 -13.54
N TYR A 170 4.58 -14.12 -13.72
CA TYR A 170 5.04 -13.03 -12.89
C TYR A 170 4.48 -13.17 -11.47
N ASP A 171 5.36 -13.30 -10.48
CA ASP A 171 5.01 -13.33 -9.06
C ASP A 171 4.89 -11.92 -8.51
N ALA A 172 3.67 -11.49 -8.20
CA ALA A 172 3.38 -10.19 -7.61
C ALA A 172 3.18 -10.24 -6.08
N ASN A 173 3.49 -11.36 -5.43
CA ASN A 173 3.39 -11.48 -3.98
C ASN A 173 4.40 -10.58 -3.24
N PRO A 174 4.11 -10.15 -1.99
CA PRO A 174 5.10 -9.51 -1.12
C PRO A 174 6.21 -10.52 -0.74
N GLY A 175 7.39 -10.02 -0.38
CA GLY A 175 8.53 -10.85 0.05
C GLY A 175 9.20 -11.66 -1.06
N GLY A 176 8.75 -11.52 -2.31
CA GLY A 176 9.30 -12.24 -3.47
C GLY A 176 10.43 -11.48 -4.19
N THR A 177 10.86 -12.03 -5.33
CA THR A 177 11.94 -11.47 -6.16
C THR A 177 11.61 -10.08 -6.71
N ASN A 178 10.34 -9.72 -6.80
CA ASN A 178 9.84 -8.43 -7.29
C ASN A 178 9.58 -7.40 -6.19
N THR A 179 9.84 -7.70 -4.92
CA THR A 179 9.76 -6.76 -3.79
C THR A 179 10.54 -5.45 -4.02
N PRO A 180 11.75 -5.44 -4.62
CA PRO A 180 12.44 -4.18 -4.91
C PRO A 180 11.63 -3.21 -5.77
N ILE A 181 10.81 -3.71 -6.71
CA ILE A 181 9.92 -2.89 -7.54
C ILE A 181 8.80 -2.27 -6.69
N GLN A 182 8.21 -3.06 -5.78
CA GLN A 182 7.17 -2.57 -4.85
C GLN A 182 7.72 -1.47 -3.93
N ILE A 183 8.91 -1.66 -3.36
CA ILE A 183 9.59 -0.68 -2.51
C ILE A 183 9.88 0.61 -3.30
N SER A 184 10.37 0.47 -4.55
CA SER A 184 10.62 1.62 -5.43
C SER A 184 9.35 2.39 -5.75
N ALA A 185 8.24 1.72 -6.03
CA ALA A 185 6.95 2.36 -6.28
C ALA A 185 6.45 3.16 -5.06
N TYR A 186 6.57 2.61 -3.87
CA TYR A 186 6.19 3.33 -2.65
C TYR A 186 7.14 4.47 -2.28
N SER A 187 8.39 4.47 -2.79
CA SER A 187 9.31 5.58 -2.57
C SER A 187 8.83 6.89 -3.21
N GLN A 188 7.97 6.82 -4.23
CA GLN A 188 7.38 8.00 -4.87
C GLN A 188 6.57 8.86 -3.89
N ILE A 189 5.95 8.26 -2.88
CA ILE A 189 5.25 9.01 -1.82
C ILE A 189 6.18 10.02 -1.13
N ALA A 190 7.44 9.65 -0.89
CA ALA A 190 8.42 10.55 -0.29
C ALA A 190 8.81 11.70 -1.23
N PHE A 191 8.90 11.43 -2.54
CA PHE A 191 9.18 12.47 -3.54
C PHE A 191 8.03 13.47 -3.64
N GLU A 192 6.78 13.00 -3.71
CA GLU A 192 5.59 13.85 -3.71
C GLU A 192 5.51 14.72 -2.44
N ILE A 193 5.76 14.14 -1.26
CA ILE A 193 5.82 14.90 0.00
C ILE A 193 6.90 15.98 -0.05
N PHE A 194 8.07 15.66 -0.61
CA PHE A 194 9.15 16.64 -0.78
C PHE A 194 8.75 17.75 -1.75
N GLU A 195 8.11 17.44 -2.86
CA GLU A 195 7.65 18.43 -3.86
C GLU A 195 6.67 19.43 -3.24
N ASP A 196 5.74 18.95 -2.40
CA ASP A 196 4.77 19.78 -1.72
C ASP A 196 5.36 20.62 -0.57
N LEU A 197 6.31 20.09 0.19
CA LEU A 197 6.82 20.73 1.40
C LEU A 197 8.19 21.42 1.23
N GLY A 198 8.94 21.10 0.18
CA GLY A 198 10.30 21.58 -0.07
C GLY A 198 11.38 21.01 0.87
N ASP A 199 11.02 20.15 1.83
CA ASP A 199 11.92 19.45 2.75
C ASP A 199 11.22 18.24 3.37
N ALA A 200 11.97 17.37 4.06
CA ALA A 200 11.42 16.25 4.80
C ALA A 200 10.70 16.69 6.09
N PRO A 201 9.58 16.02 6.46
CA PRO A 201 8.94 16.22 7.75
C PRO A 201 9.83 15.71 8.89
N LYS A 202 9.53 16.08 10.15
CA LYS A 202 10.22 15.53 11.32
C LYS A 202 9.80 14.09 11.58
N TYR A 203 8.51 13.80 11.45
CA TYR A 203 7.94 12.45 11.59
C TYR A 203 7.07 12.11 10.39
N CYS A 204 7.13 10.83 9.97
CA CYS A 204 6.25 10.24 8.97
C CYS A 204 5.62 8.97 9.52
N ALA A 205 4.32 9.00 9.77
CA ALA A 205 3.57 7.91 10.39
C ALA A 205 2.81 7.08 9.37
N VAL A 206 2.97 5.76 9.44
CA VAL A 206 2.52 4.80 8.43
C VAL A 206 1.81 3.61 9.06
N PRO A 207 0.60 3.25 8.62
CA PRO A 207 0.00 1.96 8.95
C PRO A 207 0.83 0.82 8.35
N VAL A 208 1.13 -0.21 9.14
CA VAL A 208 1.94 -1.34 8.67
C VAL A 208 1.21 -2.68 8.76
N SER A 209 1.40 -3.50 7.73
CA SER A 209 1.08 -4.91 7.66
C SER A 209 2.34 -5.70 7.29
N ASN A 210 2.60 -5.96 6.01
CA ASN A 210 3.80 -6.66 5.54
C ASN A 210 5.11 -5.86 5.61
N GLY A 211 5.05 -4.53 5.77
CA GLY A 211 6.24 -3.68 5.91
C GLY A 211 6.70 -2.94 4.65
N THR A 212 6.27 -3.36 3.46
CA THR A 212 6.71 -2.81 2.16
C THR A 212 6.52 -1.29 2.04
N LEU A 213 5.36 -0.76 2.52
CA LEU A 213 5.02 0.65 2.41
C LEU A 213 6.00 1.54 3.20
N ILE A 214 6.21 1.25 4.49
CA ILE A 214 7.10 2.04 5.34
C ILE A 214 8.55 1.95 4.87
N ALA A 215 8.99 0.77 4.41
CA ALA A 215 10.31 0.57 3.82
C ALA A 215 10.49 1.41 2.54
N GLY A 216 9.47 1.47 1.68
CA GLY A 216 9.49 2.26 0.46
C GLY A 216 9.59 3.76 0.74
N ILE A 217 8.72 4.29 1.59
CA ILE A 217 8.72 5.71 1.96
C ILE A 217 10.07 6.10 2.59
N PHE A 218 10.58 5.30 3.53
CA PHE A 218 11.89 5.53 4.14
C PHE A 218 13.00 5.58 3.08
N ARG A 219 13.06 4.62 2.16
CA ARG A 219 14.07 4.61 1.08
C ARG A 219 13.96 5.83 0.16
N GLY A 220 12.75 6.31 -0.10
CA GLY A 220 12.53 7.56 -0.84
C GLY A 220 13.18 8.76 -0.13
N PHE A 221 12.95 8.93 1.15
CA PHE A 221 13.60 10.00 1.95
C PHE A 221 15.10 9.83 2.08
N VAL A 222 15.62 8.60 2.23
CA VAL A 222 17.07 8.33 2.20
C VAL A 222 17.68 8.78 0.87
N ASN A 223 17.00 8.51 -0.26
CA ASN A 223 17.44 8.92 -1.57
C ASN A 223 17.47 10.46 -1.70
N LEU A 224 16.40 11.14 -1.29
CA LEU A 224 16.33 12.59 -1.28
C LEU A 224 17.43 13.22 -0.41
N TYR A 225 17.66 12.69 0.80
CA TYR A 225 18.70 13.15 1.70
C TYR A 225 20.11 12.97 1.11
N LYS A 226 20.41 11.79 0.56
CA LYS A 226 21.70 11.51 -0.09
C LYS A 226 21.99 12.41 -1.30
N ARG A 227 20.93 12.89 -1.97
CA ARG A 227 21.01 13.86 -3.07
C ARG A 227 21.07 15.32 -2.59
N GLY A 228 21.10 15.57 -1.28
CA GLY A 228 21.09 16.90 -0.71
C GLY A 228 19.78 17.68 -0.95
N LYS A 229 18.67 17.00 -1.22
CA LYS A 229 17.35 17.60 -1.44
C LYS A 229 16.62 17.91 -0.15
N THR A 230 16.80 17.10 0.89
CA THR A 230 16.20 17.29 2.21
C THR A 230 17.26 17.50 3.28
N SER A 231 16.93 18.27 4.32
CA SER A 231 17.80 18.57 5.45
C SER A 231 17.98 17.40 6.41
N ARG A 232 17.07 16.42 6.32
CA ARG A 232 17.00 15.25 7.21
C ARG A 232 16.27 14.08 6.55
N ILE A 233 16.35 12.91 7.19
CA ILE A 233 15.47 11.76 6.97
C ILE A 233 14.41 11.81 8.08
N PRO A 234 13.09 11.65 7.79
CA PRO A 234 12.06 11.64 8.84
C PRO A 234 12.24 10.48 9.81
N LYS A 235 11.91 10.68 11.07
CA LYS A 235 11.67 9.56 11.98
C LYS A 235 10.40 8.84 11.55
N MET A 236 10.51 7.54 11.25
CA MET A 236 9.38 6.73 10.80
C MET A 236 8.58 6.23 12.00
N ILE A 237 7.25 6.35 11.95
CA ILE A 237 6.35 5.79 12.96
C ILE A 237 5.55 4.67 12.32
N ALA A 238 5.72 3.44 12.81
CA ALA A 238 4.90 2.30 12.40
C ALA A 238 3.74 2.09 13.34
N ALA A 239 2.56 1.81 12.80
CA ALA A 239 1.40 1.50 13.61
C ALA A 239 0.60 0.33 13.05
N SER A 240 0.18 -0.59 13.92
CA SER A 240 -0.63 -1.73 13.56
C SER A 240 -1.58 -2.16 14.67
N SER A 241 -2.38 -3.19 14.44
CA SER A 241 -3.33 -3.70 15.42
C SER A 241 -2.64 -4.36 16.61
N THR A 242 -3.15 -4.11 17.80
CA THR A 242 -2.61 -4.57 19.09
C THR A 242 -2.25 -6.06 19.08
N HIS A 243 -0.97 -6.38 19.26
CA HIS A 243 -0.38 -7.71 19.35
C HIS A 243 -0.69 -8.64 18.15
N LYS A 244 -0.93 -8.06 16.97
CA LYS A 244 -1.29 -8.83 15.76
C LYS A 244 -0.41 -8.52 14.55
N ASN A 245 0.76 -7.93 14.79
CA ASN A 245 1.71 -7.62 13.71
C ASN A 245 3.15 -7.92 14.14
N PRO A 246 3.88 -8.77 13.40
CA PRO A 246 5.27 -9.16 13.70
C PRO A 246 6.24 -7.98 13.80
N ILE A 247 6.07 -6.95 12.96
CA ILE A 247 6.98 -5.79 12.91
C ILE A 247 6.89 -5.01 14.23
N ILE A 248 5.68 -4.70 14.67
CA ILE A 248 5.46 -3.92 15.90
C ILE A 248 5.99 -4.69 17.10
N GLU A 249 5.63 -5.98 17.22
CA GLU A 249 6.05 -6.80 18.36
C GLU A 249 7.57 -7.02 18.39
N SER A 250 8.20 -7.23 17.23
CA SER A 250 9.66 -7.40 17.14
C SER A 250 10.41 -6.11 17.46
N PHE A 251 9.89 -4.95 17.03
CA PHE A 251 10.49 -3.65 17.34
C PHE A 251 10.41 -3.35 18.85
N ILE A 252 9.24 -3.50 19.46
CA ILE A 252 9.02 -3.27 20.91
C ILE A 252 9.89 -4.20 21.77
N GLN A 253 10.07 -5.45 21.33
CA GLN A 253 10.94 -6.42 22.02
C GLN A 253 12.42 -6.24 21.68
N ASN A 254 12.80 -5.25 20.86
CA ASN A 254 14.16 -4.96 20.41
C ASN A 254 14.87 -6.19 19.78
N LEU A 255 14.13 -6.98 18.99
CA LEU A 255 14.67 -8.14 18.28
C LEU A 255 15.43 -7.70 17.02
N ASP A 256 16.53 -8.36 16.68
CA ASP A 256 17.33 -8.05 15.49
C ASP A 256 16.63 -8.37 14.15
N TYR A 257 15.61 -9.21 14.18
CA TYR A 257 14.83 -9.64 13.01
C TYR A 257 13.33 -9.62 13.30
N CYS A 258 12.54 -9.60 12.26
CA CYS A 258 11.09 -9.69 12.35
C CYS A 258 10.69 -11.15 12.64
N ARG A 259 10.25 -11.41 13.88
CA ARG A 259 9.87 -12.74 14.36
C ARG A 259 8.38 -12.98 14.14
N ASP A 260 8.04 -14.14 13.60
CA ASP A 260 6.66 -14.57 13.40
C ASP A 260 5.89 -14.65 14.72
N LEU A 261 4.60 -14.38 14.63
CA LEU A 261 3.66 -14.54 15.74
C LEU A 261 2.98 -15.91 15.68
N ASP A 262 2.28 -16.26 16.75
CA ASP A 262 1.44 -17.46 16.78
C ASP A 262 0.18 -17.25 15.90
N PRO A 263 0.01 -18.00 14.79
CA PRO A 263 -1.14 -17.84 13.89
C PRO A 263 -2.50 -17.99 14.59
N GLN A 264 -2.56 -18.80 15.64
CA GLN A 264 -3.81 -19.06 16.39
C GLN A 264 -4.30 -17.83 17.17
N LYS A 265 -3.42 -16.88 17.44
CA LYS A 265 -3.73 -15.62 18.16
C LYS A 265 -4.12 -14.49 17.23
N ILE A 266 -3.90 -14.62 15.92
CA ILE A 266 -4.20 -13.58 14.94
C ILE A 266 -5.65 -13.74 14.47
N ARG A 267 -6.51 -12.84 14.93
CA ARG A 267 -7.92 -12.81 14.54
C ARG A 267 -8.27 -11.45 13.95
N GLU A 268 -8.83 -11.49 12.76
CA GLU A 268 -9.30 -10.30 12.07
C GLU A 268 -10.60 -9.76 12.65
N THR A 269 -10.80 -8.48 12.45
CA THR A 269 -12.04 -7.76 12.67
C THR A 269 -12.24 -6.81 11.48
N LYS A 270 -13.46 -6.33 11.28
CA LYS A 270 -13.75 -5.33 10.23
C LYS A 270 -12.97 -4.00 10.39
N TYR A 271 -12.26 -3.78 11.49
CA TYR A 271 -11.49 -2.57 11.75
C TYR A 271 -10.00 -2.75 11.48
N ASN A 272 -9.47 -3.96 11.66
CA ASN A 272 -8.02 -4.22 11.64
C ASN A 272 -7.56 -5.18 10.53
N GLU A 273 -8.46 -5.77 9.77
CA GLU A 273 -8.16 -6.82 8.78
C GLU A 273 -6.92 -6.51 7.90
N PRO A 274 -6.76 -5.31 7.30
CA PRO A 274 -5.59 -5.04 6.47
C PRO A 274 -4.27 -4.83 7.22
N LEU A 275 -4.28 -4.79 8.56
CA LEU A 275 -3.08 -4.54 9.39
C LEU A 275 -2.48 -5.81 9.98
N ILE A 276 -3.27 -6.87 10.09
CA ILE A 276 -2.89 -8.07 10.82
C ILE A 276 -2.21 -9.10 9.93
N ASN A 277 -1.24 -9.79 10.48
CA ASN A 277 -0.60 -10.98 9.91
C ASN A 277 0.20 -11.68 11.01
N TRP A 278 0.45 -12.98 10.85
CA TRP A 278 1.34 -13.71 11.73
C TRP A 278 2.78 -13.75 11.19
N HIS A 279 2.94 -13.53 9.88
CA HIS A 279 4.22 -13.42 9.19
C HIS A 279 4.22 -12.16 8.33
N SER A 280 5.20 -11.27 8.51
CA SER A 280 5.38 -10.04 7.72
C SER A 280 6.45 -10.26 6.66
N PHE A 281 6.06 -10.39 5.39
CA PHE A 281 6.96 -10.78 4.29
C PHE A 281 8.13 -9.81 4.09
N ASP A 282 7.94 -8.53 4.29
CA ASP A 282 8.98 -7.47 4.20
C ASP A 282 9.29 -6.88 5.58
N GLY A 283 9.09 -7.67 6.64
CA GLY A 283 9.20 -7.22 8.03
C GLY A 283 10.59 -6.73 8.42
N ASN A 284 11.65 -7.37 7.92
CA ASN A 284 13.03 -6.94 8.19
C ASN A 284 13.35 -5.59 7.54
N GLU A 285 12.82 -5.31 6.34
CA GLU A 285 12.95 -4.01 5.67
C GLU A 285 12.27 -2.89 6.48
N ALA A 286 11.10 -3.20 7.06
CA ALA A 286 10.40 -2.27 7.94
C ALA A 286 11.14 -2.02 9.26
N LEU A 287 11.67 -3.06 9.90
CA LEU A 287 12.49 -2.92 11.11
C LEU A 287 13.76 -2.10 10.84
N TYR A 288 14.40 -2.33 9.70
CA TYR A 288 15.53 -1.52 9.26
C TYR A 288 15.15 -0.04 9.13
N ALA A 289 14.03 0.25 8.45
CA ALA A 289 13.55 1.62 8.28
C ALA A 289 13.27 2.33 9.63
N LEU A 290 12.64 1.64 10.57
CA LEU A 290 12.36 2.16 11.91
C LEU A 290 13.65 2.47 12.69
N ARG A 291 14.61 1.55 12.71
CA ARG A 291 15.86 1.70 13.47
C ARG A 291 16.74 2.78 12.89
N GLU A 292 16.98 2.74 11.58
CA GLU A 292 17.84 3.72 10.91
C GLU A 292 17.28 5.15 10.96
N SER A 293 15.98 5.30 11.03
CA SER A 293 15.34 6.62 11.19
C SER A 293 15.27 7.09 12.64
N GLY A 294 15.61 6.26 13.62
CA GLY A 294 15.32 6.53 15.03
C GLY A 294 13.82 6.66 15.29
N GLY A 295 13.04 5.82 14.63
CA GLY A 295 11.59 5.82 14.66
C GLY A 295 10.98 5.06 15.84
N GLU A 296 9.65 4.90 15.80
CA GLU A 296 8.84 4.29 16.87
C GLU A 296 7.79 3.33 16.31
N ALA A 297 7.29 2.41 17.16
CA ALA A 297 6.26 1.46 16.77
C ALA A 297 5.13 1.39 17.80
N PHE A 298 3.87 1.37 17.32
CA PHE A 298 2.69 1.47 18.16
C PHE A 298 1.67 0.37 17.90
N ASN A 299 1.11 -0.14 18.99
CA ASN A 299 -0.04 -1.03 19.02
C ASN A 299 -1.33 -0.23 19.13
N ILE A 300 -2.22 -0.32 18.15
CA ILE A 300 -3.48 0.45 18.07
C ILE A 300 -4.69 -0.49 18.23
N SER A 301 -5.59 -0.14 19.14
CA SER A 301 -6.82 -0.92 19.37
C SER A 301 -7.90 -0.61 18.33
N ASP A 302 -8.79 -1.58 18.08
CA ASP A 302 -9.95 -1.42 17.17
C ASP A 302 -10.86 -0.25 17.59
N ALA A 303 -10.97 0.00 18.90
CA ALA A 303 -11.76 1.13 19.42
C ALA A 303 -11.18 2.48 18.95
N LYS A 304 -9.85 2.64 19.00
CA LYS A 304 -9.16 3.85 18.54
C LYS A 304 -9.30 4.01 17.03
N LEU A 305 -9.15 2.91 16.24
CA LEU A 305 -9.35 2.94 14.80
C LEU A 305 -10.76 3.43 14.43
N LYS A 306 -11.81 2.86 15.06
CA LYS A 306 -13.20 3.27 14.86
C LYS A 306 -13.43 4.74 15.24
N GLN A 307 -12.91 5.18 16.38
CA GLN A 307 -13.06 6.55 16.86
C GLN A 307 -12.41 7.54 15.89
N MET A 308 -11.17 7.28 15.45
CA MET A 308 -10.44 8.16 14.53
C MET A 308 -11.11 8.24 13.17
N THR A 309 -11.61 7.13 12.63
CA THR A 309 -12.38 7.12 11.37
C THR A 309 -13.61 8.04 11.46
N THR A 310 -14.35 7.96 12.57
CA THR A 310 -15.51 8.83 12.80
C THR A 310 -15.11 10.30 12.94
N LEU A 311 -14.01 10.57 13.59
CA LEU A 311 -13.51 11.93 13.80
C LEU A 311 -13.06 12.57 12.48
N LEU A 312 -12.25 11.86 11.67
CA LEU A 312 -11.80 12.32 10.36
C LEU A 312 -12.96 12.61 9.41
N LEU A 313 -13.98 11.74 9.40
CA LEU A 313 -15.18 12.00 8.60
C LEU A 313 -15.91 13.29 9.03
N LYS A 314 -16.07 13.51 10.32
CA LYS A 314 -16.79 14.67 10.86
C LYS A 314 -16.01 15.97 10.75
N LYS A 315 -14.69 15.93 10.92
CA LYS A 315 -13.85 17.12 11.07
C LYS A 315 -13.15 17.54 9.78
N GLU A 316 -12.75 16.59 8.94
CA GLU A 316 -11.96 16.81 7.72
C GLU A 316 -12.68 16.29 6.46
N GLY A 317 -13.80 15.59 6.59
CA GLY A 317 -14.59 15.08 5.46
C GLY A 317 -14.05 13.79 4.83
N TYR A 318 -12.98 13.21 5.38
CA TYR A 318 -12.39 11.97 4.83
C TYR A 318 -13.21 10.74 5.12
N ARG A 319 -13.58 10.00 4.08
CA ARG A 319 -14.11 8.63 4.18
C ARG A 319 -12.93 7.66 4.12
N ILE A 320 -12.50 7.16 5.27
CA ILE A 320 -11.27 6.41 5.44
C ILE A 320 -11.57 5.00 5.94
N LEU A 321 -10.85 4.01 5.39
CA LEU A 321 -10.80 2.67 5.96
C LEU A 321 -10.24 2.74 7.40
N PRO A 322 -10.88 2.14 8.42
CA PRO A 322 -10.41 2.27 9.80
C PRO A 322 -8.93 1.95 9.99
N ALA A 323 -8.46 0.85 9.42
CA ALA A 323 -7.06 0.44 9.44
C ALA A 323 -6.09 1.52 8.92
N ALA A 324 -6.51 2.33 7.94
CA ALA A 324 -5.69 3.39 7.35
C ALA A 324 -5.39 4.55 8.33
N THR A 325 -6.11 4.63 9.45
CA THR A 325 -5.92 5.69 10.46
C THR A 325 -4.85 5.37 11.50
N ALA A 326 -4.31 4.14 11.52
CA ALA A 326 -3.40 3.68 12.57
C ALA A 326 -2.16 4.58 12.72
N GLY A 327 -1.53 4.99 11.61
CA GLY A 327 -0.37 5.89 11.63
C GLY A 327 -0.69 7.24 12.27
N LEU A 328 -1.82 7.85 11.91
CA LEU A 328 -2.25 9.13 12.50
C LEU A 328 -2.47 9.01 14.01
N ILE A 329 -3.10 7.93 14.47
CA ILE A 329 -3.32 7.68 15.90
C ILE A 329 -1.97 7.59 16.62
N ALA A 330 -1.02 6.81 16.10
CA ALA A 330 0.31 6.66 16.68
C ALA A 330 1.08 7.99 16.76
N LEU A 331 1.01 8.81 15.71
CA LEU A 331 1.63 10.14 15.69
C LEU A 331 1.07 11.04 16.81
N LEU A 332 -0.26 11.05 16.98
CA LEU A 332 -0.93 11.84 18.02
C LEU A 332 -0.67 11.30 19.45
N GLU A 333 -0.46 9.99 19.59
CA GLU A 333 -0.07 9.39 20.88
C GLU A 333 1.36 9.77 21.24
N LEU A 334 2.28 9.70 20.27
CA LEU A 334 3.68 10.10 20.49
C LEU A 334 3.80 11.59 20.82
N ASP A 335 2.99 12.45 20.17
CA ASP A 335 2.95 13.89 20.48
C ASP A 335 2.52 14.15 21.93
N LYS A 336 1.50 13.44 22.44
CA LYS A 336 1.07 13.54 23.83
C LYS A 336 2.15 13.15 24.84
N GLU A 337 3.01 12.21 24.47
CA GLU A 337 4.10 11.76 25.34
C GLU A 337 5.30 12.72 25.32
N LEU A 338 5.64 13.25 24.15
CA LEU A 338 6.85 14.03 23.93
C LEU A 338 6.61 15.54 23.86
N ASN A 339 5.38 15.99 23.70
CA ASN A 339 5.00 17.39 23.49
C ASN A 339 5.83 18.04 22.36
N PHE A 340 5.49 17.72 21.11
CA PHE A 340 6.31 18.06 19.95
C PHE A 340 6.57 19.57 19.81
N GLU A 341 7.83 19.90 19.66
CA GLU A 341 8.21 21.22 19.15
C GLU A 341 7.63 21.44 17.75
N PRO A 342 7.21 22.67 17.41
CA PRO A 342 6.61 22.98 16.11
C PRO A 342 7.51 22.55 14.94
N ASP A 343 7.03 21.63 14.15
CA ASP A 343 7.66 21.10 12.94
C ASP A 343 6.57 20.51 12.02
N ARG A 344 6.95 19.94 10.88
CA ARG A 344 6.03 19.27 9.97
C ARG A 344 5.92 17.78 10.34
N PHE A 345 4.68 17.34 10.49
CA PHE A 345 4.30 15.97 10.84
C PHE A 345 3.37 15.41 9.78
N ILE A 346 3.63 14.20 9.31
CA ILE A 346 2.83 13.57 8.26
C ILE A 346 2.28 12.23 8.74
N ALA A 347 1.00 12.00 8.46
CA ALA A 347 0.37 10.70 8.53
C ALA A 347 -0.09 10.24 7.15
N ILE A 348 0.26 9.02 6.77
CA ILE A 348 -0.20 8.39 5.53
C ILE A 348 -1.56 7.75 5.78
N LEU A 349 -2.59 8.21 5.06
CA LEU A 349 -3.93 7.62 5.06
C LEU A 349 -4.05 6.70 3.84
N THR A 350 -3.93 5.40 4.05
CA THR A 350 -3.60 4.42 3.00
C THR A 350 -4.75 4.04 2.08
N ALA A 351 -6.02 4.21 2.51
CA ALA A 351 -7.16 3.77 1.73
C ALA A 351 -8.45 4.52 2.10
N LYS A 352 -9.29 4.78 1.09
CA LYS A 352 -10.69 5.17 1.32
C LYS A 352 -11.56 3.95 1.70
N ASN A 353 -12.69 4.25 2.35
CA ASN A 353 -13.70 3.26 2.71
C ASN A 353 -14.81 3.22 1.65
#